data_30d57eb4da53e1a0b6631d9024804cd9
#
_entry.id   30d57eb4da53e1a0b6631d9024804cd9
#
_cell.length_a   1.000
_cell.length_b   1.000
_cell.length_c   1.000
_cell.angle_alpha   90.00
_cell.angle_beta   90.00
_cell.angle_gamma   90.00
#
_symmetry.space_group_name_H-M   'P 1'
#
loop_
_entity.id
_entity.type
_entity.pdbx_description
1 polymer ?
#
loop_
_entity_poly.entity_id
_entity_poly.type
_entity_poly.pdbx_seq_one_letter_code
_entity_poly.pdbx_strand_id
1 'polypeptide(L)'
;MTTNTSRALLAAVFLATSALVAVPAYAASLSDAVQRHLSDAQAAAKKGDWVGAKTAVDAAMAYGGRSAYDDYEIARMAIAVDVNNKDMEGAAKAAQTVADSASQSDKDKVNNANVALELSMATKHYDVASKYAKVLQASKTTDPKILANIANAYYFSNDFADAKALAQAQVDADKKAGRVPDHNALMVVMSADAGLKDEAGAESTLEELVLDYNQPEDWAQMIDIAFGTEGLRDVDAIWLGRLLFLTGAPVSQNTGNMIGSIAGHLTFFGDAVNAKSHGAVVDPDPGPRADADKKSIAEQIAAEDKQNGTYSGKLAEALYSYGMYPEAEAAATKAIAKGGNPDTSEAPMVLGQAQAAQGKYDDALASFGKVTGGGPATARINKLWIDYVTVKKKPPAAPATAAK
;
A
#
# COMPACT_ATOMS: atom_id res chain seq x y z
N MET A 1 -7.27 6.79 -0.57
CA MET A 1 -7.65 5.80 -1.62
C MET A 1 -9.09 5.94 -2.14
N THR A 2 -9.61 7.14 -2.34
CA THR A 2 -11.06 7.33 -2.61
C THR A 2 -11.42 7.95 -3.95
N THR A 3 -10.48 8.21 -4.86
CA THR A 3 -10.78 8.96 -6.09
C THR A 3 -10.70 8.16 -7.41
N ASN A 4 -10.13 6.97 -7.43
CA ASN A 4 -10.02 6.18 -8.68
C ASN A 4 -11.11 5.11 -8.85
N THR A 5 -11.71 4.61 -7.78
CA THR A 5 -12.79 3.60 -7.84
C THR A 5 -14.07 4.13 -8.49
N SER A 6 -14.40 5.41 -8.27
CA SER A 6 -15.62 6.01 -8.85
C SER A 6 -15.57 6.14 -10.39
N ARG A 7 -14.38 6.27 -10.99
CA ARG A 7 -14.23 6.38 -12.46
C ARG A 7 -14.27 5.02 -13.16
N ALA A 8 -13.81 3.96 -12.52
CA ALA A 8 -13.87 2.60 -13.06
C ALA A 8 -15.30 2.04 -13.02
N LEU A 9 -16.07 2.32 -11.97
CA LEU A 9 -17.49 1.97 -11.85
C LEU A 9 -18.35 2.60 -12.99
N LEU A 10 -18.06 3.84 -13.39
CA LEU A 10 -18.76 4.51 -14.49
C LEU A 10 -18.54 3.82 -15.85
N ALA A 11 -17.40 3.19 -16.08
CA ALA A 11 -17.10 2.51 -17.34
C ALA A 11 -17.81 1.15 -17.49
N ALA A 12 -17.99 0.41 -16.39
CA ALA A 12 -18.61 -0.91 -16.40
C ALA A 12 -20.14 -0.87 -16.62
N VAL A 13 -20.79 0.20 -16.15
CA VAL A 13 -22.25 0.36 -16.28
C VAL A 13 -22.68 0.72 -17.71
N PHE A 14 -21.78 1.28 -18.54
CA PHE A 14 -22.10 1.71 -19.90
C PHE A 14 -22.32 0.56 -20.91
N LEU A 15 -21.88 -0.65 -20.63
CA LEU A 15 -22.00 -1.80 -21.54
C LEU A 15 -23.32 -2.60 -21.40
N ALA A 16 -24.14 -2.31 -20.40
CA ALA A 16 -25.39 -3.05 -20.15
C ALA A 16 -26.63 -2.50 -20.87
N THR A 17 -26.52 -1.39 -21.62
CA THR A 17 -27.68 -0.76 -22.28
C THR A 17 -27.92 -1.20 -23.72
N SER A 18 -27.20 -2.22 -24.23
CA SER A 18 -27.34 -2.67 -25.61
C SER A 18 -28.16 -3.95 -25.70
N ALA A 19 -29.29 -3.83 -26.36
CA ALA A 19 -30.14 -4.88 -26.93
C ALA A 19 -31.27 -5.40 -26.00
N LEU A 20 -32.42 -4.87 -26.22
CA LEU A 20 -33.67 -5.66 -26.19
C LEU A 20 -33.52 -6.75 -27.28
N VAL A 21 -32.91 -7.88 -26.95
CA VAL A 21 -32.83 -9.04 -27.84
C VAL A 21 -34.18 -9.73 -27.79
N ALA A 22 -34.74 -9.98 -28.94
CA ALA A 22 -35.92 -10.84 -29.10
C ALA A 22 -35.65 -12.20 -28.46
N VAL A 23 -36.38 -12.57 -27.42
CA VAL A 23 -36.24 -13.79 -26.63
C VAL A 23 -37.25 -14.82 -27.13
N PRO A 24 -36.93 -16.13 -27.16
CA PRO A 24 -37.84 -17.17 -27.65
C PRO A 24 -39.06 -17.37 -26.75
N ALA A 25 -40.13 -17.91 -27.30
CA ALA A 25 -41.52 -17.93 -26.90
C ALA A 25 -41.90 -18.52 -25.50
N TYR A 26 -40.97 -18.57 -24.53
CA TYR A 26 -41.27 -18.90 -23.11
C TYR A 26 -40.59 -17.91 -22.15
N ALA A 27 -40.09 -16.79 -22.62
CA ALA A 27 -39.52 -15.76 -21.76
C ALA A 27 -40.58 -14.84 -21.19
N ALA A 28 -40.49 -14.50 -19.92
CA ALA A 28 -41.31 -13.48 -19.30
C ALA A 28 -41.17 -12.17 -20.10
N SER A 29 -42.31 -11.59 -20.52
CA SER A 29 -42.35 -10.31 -21.22
C SER A 29 -42.63 -9.18 -20.21
N LEU A 30 -42.07 -8.01 -20.51
CA LEU A 30 -42.41 -6.80 -19.77
C LEU A 30 -43.90 -6.49 -19.97
N SER A 31 -44.57 -6.01 -18.90
CA SER A 31 -45.87 -5.42 -19.02
C SER A 31 -45.80 -4.13 -19.85
N ASP A 32 -46.80 -3.88 -20.68
CA ASP A 32 -46.85 -2.72 -21.62
C ASP A 32 -46.59 -1.37 -20.92
N ALA A 33 -47.06 -1.21 -19.68
CA ALA A 33 -46.86 0.01 -18.92
C ALA A 33 -45.40 0.17 -18.51
N VAL A 34 -44.76 -0.89 -18.01
CA VAL A 34 -43.35 -0.88 -17.61
C VAL A 34 -42.46 -0.70 -18.84
N GLN A 35 -42.75 -1.38 -19.94
CA GLN A 35 -41.99 -1.23 -21.20
C GLN A 35 -42.00 0.22 -21.69
N ARG A 36 -43.14 0.92 -21.64
CA ARG A 36 -43.19 2.34 -22.01
C ARG A 36 -42.30 3.21 -21.11
N HIS A 37 -42.43 3.09 -19.79
CA HIS A 37 -41.63 3.87 -18.86
C HIS A 37 -40.15 3.60 -18.97
N LEU A 38 -39.74 2.35 -19.17
CA LEU A 38 -38.33 2.03 -19.41
C LEU A 38 -37.80 2.56 -20.73
N SER A 39 -38.64 2.60 -21.78
CA SER A 39 -38.28 3.23 -23.05
C SER A 39 -38.13 4.75 -22.91
N ASP A 40 -38.99 5.40 -22.12
CA ASP A 40 -38.86 6.82 -21.79
C ASP A 40 -37.58 7.11 -20.98
N ALA A 41 -37.28 6.28 -19.99
CA ALA A 41 -36.06 6.36 -19.18
C ALA A 41 -34.80 6.22 -20.07
N GLN A 42 -34.80 5.26 -20.99
CA GLN A 42 -33.68 5.04 -21.93
C GLN A 42 -33.54 6.24 -22.89
N ALA A 43 -34.65 6.80 -23.37
CA ALA A 43 -34.62 7.97 -24.26
C ALA A 43 -34.09 9.23 -23.55
N ALA A 44 -34.47 9.44 -22.29
CA ALA A 44 -33.95 10.52 -21.46
C ALA A 44 -32.44 10.33 -21.17
N ALA A 45 -32.02 9.12 -20.76
CA ALA A 45 -30.63 8.78 -20.47
C ALA A 45 -29.73 8.99 -21.72
N LYS A 46 -30.18 8.62 -22.91
CA LYS A 46 -29.45 8.88 -24.18
C LYS A 46 -29.20 10.37 -24.46
N LYS A 47 -30.07 11.24 -23.94
CA LYS A 47 -29.92 12.71 -24.04
C LYS A 47 -29.10 13.31 -22.89
N GLY A 48 -28.64 12.47 -21.94
CA GLY A 48 -27.99 12.93 -20.70
C GLY A 48 -28.94 13.51 -19.66
N ASP A 49 -30.26 13.41 -19.87
CA ASP A 49 -31.27 13.83 -18.92
C ASP A 49 -31.51 12.74 -17.87
N TRP A 50 -30.61 12.68 -16.90
CA TRP A 50 -30.67 11.68 -15.83
C TRP A 50 -31.79 11.90 -14.84
N VAL A 51 -32.26 13.16 -14.67
CA VAL A 51 -33.42 13.50 -13.84
C VAL A 51 -34.69 13.02 -14.50
N GLY A 52 -34.86 13.25 -15.81
CA GLY A 52 -35.98 12.72 -16.56
C GLY A 52 -35.99 11.20 -16.61
N ALA A 53 -34.79 10.58 -16.74
CA ALA A 53 -34.63 9.12 -16.66
C ALA A 53 -35.10 8.57 -15.31
N LYS A 54 -34.71 9.22 -14.20
CA LYS A 54 -35.14 8.84 -12.84
C LYS A 54 -36.66 8.93 -12.70
N THR A 55 -37.28 10.02 -13.17
CA THR A 55 -38.72 10.18 -13.13
C THR A 55 -39.44 9.04 -13.87
N ALA A 56 -38.93 8.61 -15.02
CA ALA A 56 -39.52 7.52 -15.78
C ALA A 56 -39.31 6.14 -15.07
N VAL A 57 -38.14 5.91 -14.46
CA VAL A 57 -37.91 4.70 -13.65
C VAL A 57 -38.84 4.67 -12.45
N ASP A 58 -39.04 5.79 -11.74
CA ASP A 58 -39.94 5.88 -10.59
C ASP A 58 -41.40 5.64 -11.00
N ALA A 59 -41.83 6.09 -12.19
CA ALA A 59 -43.13 5.79 -12.74
C ALA A 59 -43.32 4.29 -13.05
N ALA A 60 -42.23 3.63 -13.57
CA ALA A 60 -42.25 2.17 -13.72
C ALA A 60 -42.37 1.45 -12.37
N MET A 61 -41.63 1.90 -11.35
CA MET A 61 -41.71 1.36 -9.98
C MET A 61 -43.11 1.56 -9.34
N ALA A 62 -43.81 2.62 -9.66
CA ALA A 62 -45.12 2.91 -9.12
C ALA A 62 -46.25 2.06 -9.75
N TYR A 63 -46.00 1.36 -10.86
CA TYR A 63 -47.02 0.52 -11.50
C TYR A 63 -47.34 -0.69 -10.63
N GLY A 64 -48.63 -0.83 -10.23
CA GLY A 64 -49.07 -1.83 -9.25
C GLY A 64 -49.16 -3.27 -9.77
N GLY A 65 -49.13 -3.46 -11.10
CA GLY A 65 -49.26 -4.79 -11.74
C GLY A 65 -47.95 -5.42 -12.20
N ARG A 66 -46.80 -5.08 -11.56
CA ARG A 66 -45.47 -5.58 -11.95
C ARG A 66 -45.33 -7.06 -11.70
N SER A 67 -44.71 -7.73 -12.66
CA SER A 67 -44.15 -9.09 -12.53
C SER A 67 -42.74 -9.06 -11.92
N ALA A 68 -42.23 -10.22 -11.50
CA ALA A 68 -40.83 -10.33 -11.07
C ALA A 68 -39.85 -9.98 -12.17
N TYR A 69 -40.20 -10.17 -13.44
CA TYR A 69 -39.40 -9.77 -14.58
C TYR A 69 -39.44 -8.25 -14.79
N ASP A 70 -40.57 -7.61 -14.58
CA ASP A 70 -40.67 -6.13 -14.57
C ASP A 70 -39.75 -5.55 -13.51
N ASP A 71 -39.81 -6.05 -12.28
CA ASP A 71 -38.95 -5.59 -11.17
C ASP A 71 -37.48 -5.77 -11.50
N TYR A 72 -37.08 -6.88 -12.13
CA TYR A 72 -35.71 -7.14 -12.58
C TYR A 72 -35.23 -6.09 -13.60
N GLU A 73 -36.02 -5.83 -14.66
CA GLU A 73 -35.62 -4.90 -15.71
C GLU A 73 -35.68 -3.43 -15.24
N ILE A 74 -36.64 -3.07 -14.37
CA ILE A 74 -36.64 -1.76 -13.72
C ILE A 74 -35.37 -1.57 -12.89
N ALA A 75 -35.00 -2.55 -12.07
CA ALA A 75 -33.82 -2.47 -11.25
C ALA A 75 -32.54 -2.37 -12.10
N ARG A 76 -32.45 -3.08 -13.21
CA ARG A 76 -31.30 -2.95 -14.15
C ARG A 76 -31.17 -1.52 -14.68
N MET A 77 -32.27 -0.89 -15.06
CA MET A 77 -32.26 0.51 -15.51
C MET A 77 -31.93 1.46 -14.36
N ALA A 78 -32.47 1.21 -13.16
CA ALA A 78 -32.26 2.03 -11.98
C ALA A 78 -30.77 2.11 -11.60
N ILE A 79 -29.98 1.03 -11.70
CA ILE A 79 -28.54 1.06 -11.41
C ILE A 79 -27.86 2.19 -12.19
N ALA A 80 -28.03 2.23 -13.51
CA ALA A 80 -27.40 3.23 -14.35
C ALA A 80 -27.90 4.65 -14.07
N VAL A 81 -29.21 4.80 -13.86
CA VAL A 81 -29.85 6.09 -13.60
C VAL A 81 -29.41 6.65 -12.24
N ASP A 82 -29.40 5.84 -11.19
CA ASP A 82 -29.05 6.25 -9.85
C ASP A 82 -27.55 6.57 -9.72
N VAL A 83 -26.65 5.77 -10.34
CA VAL A 83 -25.21 6.09 -10.40
C VAL A 83 -24.98 7.46 -11.06
N ASN A 84 -25.64 7.75 -12.18
CA ASN A 84 -25.46 9.03 -12.87
C ASN A 84 -26.10 10.22 -12.12
N ASN A 85 -27.15 9.98 -11.34
CA ASN A 85 -27.72 10.95 -10.41
C ASN A 85 -26.95 11.05 -9.08
N LYS A 86 -25.86 10.27 -8.89
CA LYS A 86 -25.06 10.20 -7.67
C LYS A 86 -25.83 9.64 -6.46
N ASP A 87 -26.91 8.93 -6.71
CA ASP A 87 -27.64 8.16 -5.69
C ASP A 87 -27.04 6.76 -5.58
N MET A 88 -25.90 6.65 -4.90
CA MET A 88 -25.20 5.38 -4.74
C MET A 88 -25.99 4.38 -3.89
N GLU A 89 -26.82 4.85 -2.94
CA GLU A 89 -27.68 3.99 -2.12
C GLU A 89 -28.81 3.39 -2.94
N GLY A 90 -29.45 4.18 -3.80
CA GLY A 90 -30.45 3.70 -4.76
C GLY A 90 -29.85 2.66 -5.70
N ALA A 91 -28.68 2.96 -6.28
CA ALA A 91 -27.97 2.07 -7.17
C ALA A 91 -27.61 0.73 -6.49
N ALA A 92 -27.14 0.76 -5.22
CA ALA A 92 -26.81 -0.45 -4.47
C ALA A 92 -28.04 -1.33 -4.20
N LYS A 93 -29.17 -0.73 -3.83
CA LYS A 93 -30.45 -1.46 -3.66
C LYS A 93 -30.93 -2.07 -4.97
N ALA A 94 -30.86 -1.32 -6.06
CA ALA A 94 -31.23 -1.82 -7.38
C ALA A 94 -30.34 -3.01 -7.82
N ALA A 95 -29.03 -2.92 -7.57
CA ALA A 95 -28.09 -4.01 -7.87
C ALA A 95 -28.36 -5.27 -7.05
N GLN A 96 -28.73 -5.13 -5.78
CA GLN A 96 -29.19 -6.26 -4.94
C GLN A 96 -30.43 -6.92 -5.53
N THR A 97 -31.42 -6.10 -5.95
CA THR A 97 -32.63 -6.62 -6.60
C THR A 97 -32.30 -7.42 -7.86
N VAL A 98 -31.39 -6.92 -8.68
CA VAL A 98 -30.93 -7.62 -9.89
C VAL A 98 -30.21 -8.92 -9.54
N ALA A 99 -29.27 -8.88 -8.61
CA ALA A 99 -28.46 -10.05 -8.25
C ALA A 99 -29.26 -11.14 -7.51
N ASP A 100 -30.31 -10.78 -6.79
CA ASP A 100 -31.18 -11.73 -6.07
C ASP A 100 -32.35 -12.24 -6.94
N SER A 101 -32.56 -11.67 -8.14
CA SER A 101 -33.68 -12.02 -8.99
C SER A 101 -33.54 -13.40 -9.62
N ALA A 102 -34.62 -14.17 -9.58
CA ALA A 102 -34.71 -15.44 -10.34
C ALA A 102 -34.83 -15.22 -11.85
N SER A 103 -35.12 -13.98 -12.30
CA SER A 103 -35.28 -13.64 -13.71
C SER A 103 -33.97 -13.42 -14.44
N GLN A 104 -32.84 -13.40 -13.72
CA GLN A 104 -31.51 -13.24 -14.34
C GLN A 104 -31.09 -14.52 -15.09
N SER A 105 -30.38 -14.34 -16.20
CA SER A 105 -29.79 -15.46 -16.92
C SER A 105 -28.58 -16.03 -16.16
N ASP A 106 -28.28 -17.31 -16.34
CA ASP A 106 -27.10 -17.93 -15.72
C ASP A 106 -25.78 -17.23 -16.15
N LYS A 107 -25.76 -16.70 -17.37
CA LYS A 107 -24.63 -15.95 -17.91
C LYS A 107 -24.38 -14.63 -17.16
N ASP A 108 -25.44 -14.00 -16.65
CA ASP A 108 -25.36 -12.69 -16.03
C ASP A 108 -25.14 -12.75 -14.51
N LYS A 109 -25.37 -13.92 -13.89
CA LYS A 109 -25.31 -14.11 -12.42
C LYS A 109 -24.00 -13.62 -11.81
N VAL A 110 -22.86 -13.98 -12.40
CA VAL A 110 -21.55 -13.58 -11.88
C VAL A 110 -21.36 -12.07 -11.98
N ASN A 111 -21.70 -11.49 -13.14
CA ASN A 111 -21.59 -10.05 -13.35
C ASN A 111 -22.53 -9.26 -12.42
N ASN A 112 -23.78 -9.68 -12.30
CA ASN A 112 -24.78 -9.03 -11.44
C ASN A 112 -24.38 -9.09 -9.97
N ALA A 113 -23.88 -10.24 -9.50
CA ALA A 113 -23.37 -10.38 -8.15
C ALA A 113 -22.13 -9.51 -7.91
N ASN A 114 -21.23 -9.37 -8.89
CA ASN A 114 -20.08 -8.48 -8.77
C ASN A 114 -20.50 -7.00 -8.70
N VAL A 115 -21.45 -6.57 -9.50
CA VAL A 115 -21.99 -5.19 -9.44
C VAL A 115 -22.65 -4.92 -8.07
N ALA A 116 -23.42 -5.87 -7.54
CA ALA A 116 -24.01 -5.75 -6.22
C ALA A 116 -22.96 -5.68 -5.11
N LEU A 117 -21.88 -6.48 -5.22
CA LEU A 117 -20.74 -6.41 -4.30
C LEU A 117 -20.08 -5.04 -4.36
N GLU A 118 -19.70 -4.56 -5.56
CA GLU A 118 -18.97 -3.29 -5.73
C GLU A 118 -19.78 -2.10 -5.20
N LEU A 119 -21.09 -2.03 -5.49
CA LEU A 119 -21.94 -0.95 -5.00
C LEU A 119 -22.19 -1.04 -3.48
N SER A 120 -22.31 -2.26 -2.93
CA SER A 120 -22.39 -2.45 -1.48
C SER A 120 -21.10 -2.03 -0.76
N MET A 121 -19.93 -2.29 -1.36
CA MET A 121 -18.65 -1.80 -0.87
C MET A 121 -18.59 -0.26 -0.91
N ALA A 122 -19.02 0.35 -2.02
CA ALA A 122 -19.00 1.80 -2.21
C ALA A 122 -19.91 2.53 -1.19
N THR A 123 -21.01 1.91 -0.80
CA THR A 123 -21.97 2.41 0.21
C THR A 123 -21.66 1.90 1.62
N LYS A 124 -20.56 1.17 1.82
CA LYS A 124 -20.08 0.63 3.10
C LYS A 124 -21.05 -0.38 3.76
N HIS A 125 -21.92 -1.00 2.98
CA HIS A 125 -22.76 -2.12 3.42
C HIS A 125 -21.97 -3.42 3.32
N TYR A 126 -20.96 -3.58 4.20
CA TYR A 126 -19.97 -4.65 4.12
C TYR A 126 -20.57 -6.05 4.36
N ASP A 127 -21.61 -6.16 5.18
CA ASP A 127 -22.37 -7.39 5.41
C ASP A 127 -23.05 -7.86 4.12
N VAL A 128 -23.64 -6.94 3.36
CA VAL A 128 -24.24 -7.23 2.05
C VAL A 128 -23.15 -7.56 1.02
N ALA A 129 -22.05 -6.82 1.02
CA ALA A 129 -20.90 -7.12 0.16
C ALA A 129 -20.38 -8.54 0.41
N SER A 130 -20.22 -8.96 1.68
CA SER A 130 -19.82 -10.32 2.06
C SER A 130 -20.81 -11.38 1.57
N LYS A 131 -22.13 -11.11 1.60
CA LYS A 131 -23.13 -12.01 1.00
C LYS A 131 -22.83 -12.30 -0.47
N TYR A 132 -22.58 -11.25 -1.28
CA TYR A 132 -22.29 -11.44 -2.70
C TYR A 132 -20.91 -11.99 -2.95
N ALA A 133 -19.94 -11.71 -2.08
CA ALA A 133 -18.62 -12.35 -2.11
C ALA A 133 -18.74 -13.88 -2.02
N LYS A 134 -19.58 -14.39 -1.11
CA LYS A 134 -19.86 -15.84 -1.00
C LYS A 134 -20.50 -16.42 -2.26
N VAL A 135 -21.41 -15.68 -2.87
CA VAL A 135 -22.05 -16.10 -4.16
C VAL A 135 -21.01 -16.18 -5.27
N LEU A 136 -20.14 -15.17 -5.37
CA LEU A 136 -19.08 -15.14 -6.37
C LEU A 136 -18.02 -16.21 -6.15
N GLN A 137 -17.62 -16.45 -4.91
CA GLN A 137 -16.70 -17.53 -4.55
C GLN A 137 -17.28 -18.91 -4.92
N ALA A 138 -18.56 -19.13 -4.66
CA ALA A 138 -19.26 -20.37 -5.04
C ALA A 138 -19.35 -20.56 -6.56
N SER A 139 -19.30 -19.48 -7.35
CA SER A 139 -19.27 -19.56 -8.83
C SER A 139 -17.95 -20.06 -9.40
N LYS A 140 -16.89 -20.16 -8.55
CA LYS A 140 -15.53 -20.57 -8.94
C LYS A 140 -14.95 -19.70 -10.05
N THR A 141 -15.27 -18.39 -10.03
CA THR A 141 -14.68 -17.44 -10.98
C THR A 141 -13.15 -17.43 -10.87
N THR A 142 -12.50 -17.26 -12.01
CA THR A 142 -11.04 -17.10 -12.10
C THR A 142 -10.64 -15.70 -12.53
N ASP A 143 -11.60 -14.77 -12.62
CA ASP A 143 -11.32 -13.38 -12.96
C ASP A 143 -10.57 -12.70 -11.80
N PRO A 144 -9.33 -12.22 -12.01
CA PRO A 144 -8.51 -11.65 -10.95
C PRO A 144 -9.17 -10.42 -10.30
N LYS A 145 -9.93 -9.61 -11.06
CA LYS A 145 -10.61 -8.43 -10.53
C LYS A 145 -11.75 -8.82 -9.59
N ILE A 146 -12.53 -9.83 -9.96
CA ILE A 146 -13.61 -10.34 -9.12
C ILE A 146 -13.03 -10.97 -7.86
N LEU A 147 -11.94 -11.75 -7.98
CA LEU A 147 -11.26 -12.34 -6.82
C LEU A 147 -10.74 -11.26 -5.86
N ALA A 148 -10.17 -10.17 -6.36
CA ALA A 148 -9.74 -9.03 -5.55
C ALA A 148 -10.94 -8.36 -4.85
N ASN A 149 -12.08 -8.18 -5.54
CA ASN A 149 -13.30 -7.62 -4.96
C ASN A 149 -13.84 -8.51 -3.82
N ILE A 150 -13.83 -9.84 -3.99
CA ILE A 150 -14.23 -10.80 -2.97
C ILE A 150 -13.32 -10.68 -1.73
N ALA A 151 -12.00 -10.66 -1.93
CA ALA A 151 -11.04 -10.55 -0.84
C ALA A 151 -11.22 -9.25 -0.04
N ASN A 152 -11.42 -8.13 -0.73
CA ASN A 152 -11.72 -6.85 -0.10
C ASN A 152 -13.04 -6.88 0.68
N ALA A 153 -14.11 -7.49 0.13
CA ALA A 153 -15.39 -7.59 0.81
C ALA A 153 -15.28 -8.38 2.11
N TYR A 154 -14.55 -9.50 2.11
CA TYR A 154 -14.27 -10.27 3.31
C TYR A 154 -13.44 -9.48 4.32
N TYR A 155 -12.42 -8.75 3.88
CA TYR A 155 -11.62 -7.93 4.77
C TYR A 155 -12.47 -6.86 5.48
N PHE A 156 -13.27 -6.09 4.74
CA PHE A 156 -14.09 -5.02 5.31
C PHE A 156 -15.28 -5.53 6.15
N SER A 157 -15.69 -6.78 5.97
CA SER A 157 -16.68 -7.45 6.85
C SER A 157 -16.05 -8.14 8.05
N ASN A 158 -14.72 -8.01 8.25
CA ASN A 158 -13.91 -8.68 9.28
C ASN A 158 -13.82 -10.21 9.13
N ASP A 159 -14.14 -10.75 7.96
CA ASP A 159 -13.91 -12.15 7.61
C ASP A 159 -12.43 -12.34 7.20
N PHE A 160 -11.50 -11.97 8.10
CA PHE A 160 -10.06 -11.88 7.80
C PHE A 160 -9.45 -13.19 7.32
N ALA A 161 -9.90 -14.33 7.86
CA ALA A 161 -9.40 -15.64 7.45
C ALA A 161 -9.71 -15.95 5.98
N ASP A 162 -10.93 -15.67 5.52
CA ASP A 162 -11.36 -15.88 4.14
C ASP A 162 -10.69 -14.85 3.20
N ALA A 163 -10.54 -13.60 3.66
CA ALA A 163 -9.81 -12.56 2.93
C ALA A 163 -8.35 -12.99 2.69
N LYS A 164 -7.65 -13.42 3.76
CA LYS A 164 -6.26 -13.91 3.68
C LYS A 164 -6.15 -15.10 2.74
N ALA A 165 -7.00 -16.12 2.92
CA ALA A 165 -6.92 -17.34 2.11
C ALA A 165 -7.06 -17.06 0.61
N LEU A 166 -7.97 -16.17 0.24
CA LEU A 166 -8.21 -15.83 -1.16
C LEU A 166 -7.08 -14.99 -1.75
N ALA A 167 -6.64 -13.95 -1.04
CA ALA A 167 -5.55 -13.08 -1.50
C ALA A 167 -4.21 -13.85 -1.56
N GLN A 168 -3.93 -14.71 -0.56
CA GLN A 168 -2.73 -15.55 -0.55
C GLN A 168 -2.70 -16.51 -1.74
N ALA A 169 -3.85 -17.11 -2.10
CA ALA A 169 -3.92 -17.97 -3.28
C ALA A 169 -3.55 -17.24 -4.58
N GLN A 170 -3.91 -15.94 -4.68
CA GLN A 170 -3.50 -15.10 -5.81
C GLN A 170 -2.01 -14.79 -5.78
N VAL A 171 -1.47 -14.43 -4.62
CA VAL A 171 -0.03 -14.21 -4.40
C VAL A 171 0.78 -15.45 -4.78
N ASP A 172 0.35 -16.62 -4.32
CA ASP A 172 1.01 -17.90 -4.62
C ASP A 172 0.97 -18.27 -6.10
N ALA A 173 -0.15 -17.96 -6.78
CA ALA A 173 -0.29 -18.17 -8.22
C ALA A 173 0.65 -17.28 -9.02
N ASP A 174 0.84 -16.02 -8.61
CA ASP A 174 1.77 -15.09 -9.24
C ASP A 174 3.23 -15.55 -9.04
N LYS A 175 3.60 -15.90 -7.82
CA LYS A 175 4.93 -16.45 -7.50
C LYS A 175 5.24 -17.71 -8.31
N LYS A 176 4.27 -18.65 -8.38
CA LYS A 176 4.40 -19.86 -9.18
C LYS A 176 4.59 -19.60 -10.67
N ALA A 177 4.00 -18.53 -11.17
CA ALA A 177 4.14 -18.09 -12.56
C ALA A 177 5.40 -17.22 -12.80
N GLY A 178 6.25 -17.02 -11.80
CA GLY A 178 7.44 -16.18 -11.87
C GLY A 178 7.13 -14.69 -12.03
N ARG A 179 5.95 -14.26 -11.63
CA ARG A 179 5.53 -12.85 -11.63
C ARG A 179 5.67 -12.25 -10.23
N VAL A 180 5.87 -10.94 -10.18
CA VAL A 180 5.70 -10.18 -8.94
C VAL A 180 4.23 -10.25 -8.54
N PRO A 181 3.90 -10.63 -7.30
CA PRO A 181 2.52 -10.70 -6.83
C PRO A 181 1.81 -9.34 -6.93
N ASP A 182 0.51 -9.36 -7.15
CA ASP A 182 -0.28 -8.13 -7.21
C ASP A 182 -0.21 -7.34 -5.90
N HIS A 183 0.06 -6.03 -5.99
CA HIS A 183 0.22 -5.16 -4.82
C HIS A 183 -1.03 -5.16 -3.92
N ASN A 184 -2.22 -5.12 -4.51
CA ASN A 184 -3.46 -5.11 -3.72
C ASN A 184 -3.68 -6.46 -3.01
N ALA A 185 -3.31 -7.57 -3.66
CA ALA A 185 -3.38 -8.90 -3.02
C ALA A 185 -2.46 -8.96 -1.80
N LEU A 186 -1.21 -8.50 -1.90
CA LEU A 186 -0.29 -8.40 -0.76
C LEU A 186 -0.85 -7.49 0.35
N MET A 187 -1.41 -6.33 -0.01
CA MET A 187 -2.05 -5.42 0.95
C MET A 187 -3.22 -6.07 1.71
N VAL A 188 -4.03 -6.90 1.02
CA VAL A 188 -5.11 -7.64 1.68
C VAL A 188 -4.56 -8.71 2.61
N VAL A 189 -3.53 -9.46 2.21
CA VAL A 189 -2.86 -10.46 3.08
C VAL A 189 -2.33 -9.77 4.33
N MET A 190 -1.54 -8.72 4.19
CA MET A 190 -0.96 -7.97 5.31
C MET A 190 -2.04 -7.45 6.27
N SER A 191 -3.09 -6.85 5.72
CA SER A 191 -4.17 -6.26 6.53
C SER A 191 -5.01 -7.33 7.22
N ALA A 192 -5.22 -8.48 6.57
CA ALA A 192 -5.93 -9.60 7.15
C ALA A 192 -5.11 -10.27 8.27
N ASP A 193 -3.79 -10.39 8.11
CA ASP A 193 -2.88 -10.86 9.16
C ASP A 193 -2.95 -9.95 10.39
N ALA A 194 -2.91 -8.63 10.20
CA ALA A 194 -3.10 -7.68 11.29
C ALA A 194 -4.46 -7.84 11.98
N GLY A 195 -5.54 -8.05 11.22
CA GLY A 195 -6.87 -8.34 11.76
C GLY A 195 -6.95 -9.65 12.54
N LEU A 196 -6.18 -10.66 12.16
CA LEU A 196 -6.02 -11.94 12.85
C LEU A 196 -5.03 -11.88 14.03
N LYS A 197 -4.37 -10.72 14.23
CA LYS A 197 -3.30 -10.52 15.21
C LYS A 197 -2.06 -11.38 14.94
N ASP A 198 -1.83 -11.73 13.69
CA ASP A 198 -0.61 -12.37 13.19
C ASP A 198 0.39 -11.27 12.77
N GLU A 199 1.02 -10.64 13.78
CA GLU A 199 1.96 -9.54 13.57
C GLU A 199 3.16 -9.99 12.71
N ALA A 200 3.64 -11.21 12.91
CA ALA A 200 4.77 -11.74 12.14
C ALA A 200 4.40 -11.95 10.65
N GLY A 201 3.20 -12.44 10.38
CA GLY A 201 2.68 -12.58 9.01
C GLY A 201 2.54 -11.22 8.34
N ALA A 202 1.95 -10.25 9.03
CA ALA A 202 1.78 -8.89 8.51
C ALA A 202 3.13 -8.22 8.19
N GLU A 203 4.12 -8.34 9.08
CA GLU A 203 5.46 -7.79 8.87
C GLU A 203 6.18 -8.48 7.69
N SER A 204 6.08 -9.81 7.57
CA SER A 204 6.66 -10.55 6.45
C SER A 204 6.07 -10.12 5.10
N THR A 205 4.77 -9.89 5.05
CA THR A 205 4.10 -9.43 3.82
C THR A 205 4.45 -7.97 3.51
N LEU A 206 4.60 -7.12 4.54
CA LEU A 206 5.05 -5.74 4.37
C LEU A 206 6.49 -5.69 3.83
N GLU A 207 7.38 -6.58 4.30
CA GLU A 207 8.73 -6.73 3.74
C GLU A 207 8.67 -7.09 2.25
N GLU A 208 7.79 -8.00 1.84
CA GLU A 208 7.61 -8.35 0.44
C GLU A 208 7.15 -7.15 -0.39
N LEU A 209 6.20 -6.34 0.13
CA LEU A 209 5.78 -5.08 -0.49
C LEU A 209 6.95 -4.12 -0.69
N VAL A 210 7.77 -3.93 0.33
CA VAL A 210 8.99 -3.10 0.26
C VAL A 210 9.95 -3.62 -0.81
N LEU A 211 10.24 -4.91 -0.81
CA LEU A 211 11.20 -5.52 -1.71
C LEU A 211 10.74 -5.50 -3.17
N ASP A 212 9.45 -5.66 -3.43
CA ASP A 212 8.92 -5.77 -4.79
C ASP A 212 8.46 -4.44 -5.38
N TYR A 213 7.95 -3.52 -4.55
CA TYR A 213 7.35 -2.28 -5.01
C TYR A 213 8.12 -1.02 -4.60
N ASN A 214 8.92 -1.08 -3.53
CA ASN A 214 9.77 0.02 -3.05
C ASN A 214 8.99 1.34 -2.89
N GLN A 215 7.75 1.28 -2.37
CA GLN A 215 6.96 2.48 -2.17
C GLN A 215 7.34 3.19 -0.86
N PRO A 216 7.41 4.53 -0.84
CA PRO A 216 7.74 5.29 0.37
C PRO A 216 6.82 5.01 1.55
N GLU A 217 5.53 4.74 1.30
CA GLU A 217 4.52 4.44 2.31
C GLU A 217 4.77 3.08 2.99
N ASP A 218 5.21 2.07 2.24
CA ASP A 218 5.54 0.76 2.77
C ASP A 218 6.81 0.84 3.65
N TRP A 219 7.80 1.60 3.20
CA TRP A 219 8.99 1.91 4.00
C TRP A 219 8.64 2.62 5.30
N ALA A 220 7.71 3.60 5.27
CA ALA A 220 7.28 4.30 6.47
C ALA A 220 6.73 3.33 7.52
N GLN A 221 5.87 2.39 7.12
CA GLN A 221 5.29 1.40 8.02
C GLN A 221 6.38 0.47 8.61
N MET A 222 7.30 -0.03 7.80
CA MET A 222 8.41 -0.88 8.27
C MET A 222 9.30 -0.14 9.27
N ILE A 223 9.62 1.12 8.99
CA ILE A 223 10.46 1.94 9.86
C ILE A 223 9.73 2.30 11.16
N ASP A 224 8.42 2.59 11.10
CA ASP A 224 7.62 2.84 12.30
C ASP A 224 7.55 1.61 13.24
N ILE A 225 7.42 0.40 12.67
CA ILE A 225 7.51 -0.85 13.43
C ILE A 225 8.88 -0.97 14.09
N ALA A 226 9.96 -0.63 13.38
CA ALA A 226 11.30 -0.69 13.91
C ALA A 226 11.55 0.34 15.05
N PHE A 227 10.97 1.54 14.95
CA PHE A 227 11.00 2.52 16.04
C PHE A 227 10.27 2.04 17.29
N GLY A 228 9.26 1.20 17.16
CA GLY A 228 8.54 0.57 18.28
C GLY A 228 9.25 -0.63 18.91
N THR A 229 10.41 -1.06 18.40
CA THR A 229 11.11 -2.25 18.92
C THR A 229 11.71 -1.98 20.30
N GLU A 230 11.47 -2.89 21.25
CA GLU A 230 12.03 -2.80 22.59
C GLU A 230 13.57 -2.83 22.55
N GLY A 231 14.18 -1.99 23.38
CA GLY A 231 15.65 -1.90 23.46
C GLY A 231 16.31 -1.05 22.36
N LEU A 232 15.51 -0.22 21.67
CA LEU A 232 16.04 0.74 20.69
C LEU A 232 16.97 1.75 21.39
N ARG A 233 18.21 1.85 20.89
CA ARG A 233 19.23 2.77 21.38
C ARG A 233 19.21 4.07 20.58
N ASP A 234 19.80 5.14 21.09
CA ASP A 234 19.90 6.42 20.38
C ASP A 234 20.58 6.29 19.02
N VAL A 235 21.64 5.50 18.92
CA VAL A 235 22.35 5.28 17.64
C VAL A 235 21.48 4.50 16.65
N ASP A 236 20.68 3.55 17.13
CA ASP A 236 19.73 2.79 16.31
C ASP A 236 18.66 3.72 15.71
N ALA A 237 18.18 4.69 16.51
CA ALA A 237 17.24 5.70 16.03
C ALA A 237 17.84 6.60 14.93
N ILE A 238 19.14 6.91 15.00
CA ILE A 238 19.85 7.63 13.93
C ILE A 238 19.89 6.81 12.66
N TRP A 239 20.24 5.53 12.73
CA TRP A 239 20.30 4.65 11.56
C TRP A 239 18.92 4.48 10.91
N LEU A 240 17.84 4.40 11.69
CA LEU A 240 16.48 4.43 11.18
C LEU A 240 16.13 5.77 10.53
N GLY A 241 16.53 6.88 11.15
CA GLY A 241 16.31 8.23 10.61
C GLY A 241 16.99 8.42 9.25
N ARG A 242 18.23 7.94 9.11
CA ARG A 242 18.95 7.96 7.84
C ARG A 242 18.18 7.17 6.76
N LEU A 243 17.72 5.97 7.11
CA LEU A 243 16.93 5.14 6.19
C LEU A 243 15.61 5.79 5.81
N LEU A 244 14.90 6.38 6.77
CA LEU A 244 13.64 7.10 6.57
C LEU A 244 13.80 8.21 5.52
N PHE A 245 14.86 9.03 5.65
CA PHE A 245 15.13 10.12 4.70
C PHE A 245 15.58 9.60 3.33
N LEU A 246 16.35 8.51 3.27
CA LEU A 246 16.84 7.92 2.02
C LEU A 246 15.75 7.23 1.20
N THR A 247 14.73 6.69 1.84
CA THR A 247 13.59 6.03 1.19
C THR A 247 12.54 7.01 0.67
N GLY A 248 12.62 8.28 1.10
CA GLY A 248 11.60 9.28 0.81
C GLY A 248 10.28 9.03 1.54
N ALA A 249 10.30 8.18 2.56
CA ALA A 249 9.13 7.89 3.37
C ALA A 249 8.55 9.15 4.03
N PRO A 250 7.22 9.26 4.19
CA PRO A 250 6.61 10.36 4.93
C PRO A 250 7.16 10.44 6.36
N VAL A 251 7.61 11.62 6.77
CA VAL A 251 8.17 11.87 8.10
C VAL A 251 7.18 12.67 8.92
N SER A 252 6.74 12.12 10.05
CA SER A 252 5.96 12.90 11.01
C SER A 252 6.86 13.94 11.70
N GLN A 253 6.29 15.09 12.06
CA GLN A 253 7.04 16.12 12.77
C GLN A 253 7.63 15.59 14.08
N ASN A 254 6.90 14.74 14.81
CA ASN A 254 7.38 14.17 16.05
C ASN A 254 8.59 13.24 15.82
N THR A 255 8.53 12.36 14.81
CA THR A 255 9.63 11.48 14.44
C THR A 255 10.85 12.29 14.00
N GLY A 256 10.66 13.31 13.17
CA GLY A 256 11.73 14.21 12.75
C GLY A 256 12.37 14.94 13.92
N ASN A 257 11.58 15.48 14.84
CA ASN A 257 12.06 16.17 16.05
C ASN A 257 12.86 15.22 16.95
N MET A 258 12.39 13.99 17.14
CA MET A 258 13.09 12.97 17.92
C MET A 258 14.45 12.64 17.30
N ILE A 259 14.51 12.35 16.01
CA ILE A 259 15.76 12.07 15.28
C ILE A 259 16.73 13.25 15.41
N GLY A 260 16.26 14.47 15.17
CA GLY A 260 17.10 15.67 15.24
C GLY A 260 17.65 15.93 16.65
N SER A 261 16.85 15.71 17.70
CA SER A 261 17.27 15.85 19.10
C SER A 261 18.32 14.80 19.48
N ILE A 262 18.09 13.53 19.13
CA ILE A 262 19.03 12.44 19.38
C ILE A 262 20.34 12.70 18.64
N ALA A 263 20.29 13.09 17.38
CA ALA A 263 21.49 13.42 16.59
C ALA A 263 22.30 14.56 17.23
N GLY A 264 21.62 15.57 17.76
CA GLY A 264 22.23 16.67 18.50
C GLY A 264 22.96 16.21 19.76
N HIS A 265 22.36 15.30 20.53
CA HIS A 265 22.97 14.70 21.74
C HIS A 265 24.18 13.81 21.40
N LEU A 266 24.11 13.03 20.36
CA LEU A 266 25.19 12.16 19.90
C LEU A 266 26.31 12.93 19.17
N THR A 267 26.16 14.25 19.00
CA THR A 267 27.09 15.11 18.23
C THR A 267 27.14 14.78 16.72
N PHE A 268 26.15 14.11 16.18
CA PHE A 268 25.98 13.88 14.74
C PHE A 268 25.23 15.05 14.11
N PHE A 269 25.87 16.22 14.14
CA PHE A 269 25.23 17.48 13.77
C PHE A 269 24.76 17.51 12.31
N GLY A 270 25.38 16.75 11.42
CA GLY A 270 24.92 16.60 10.04
C GLY A 270 23.55 15.91 9.96
N ASP A 271 23.30 14.86 10.74
CA ASP A 271 22.00 14.20 10.82
C ASP A 271 20.95 15.12 11.43
N ALA A 272 21.31 15.94 12.44
CA ALA A 272 20.42 16.93 13.04
C ALA A 272 20.03 18.02 12.04
N VAL A 273 20.98 18.50 11.21
CA VAL A 273 20.71 19.45 10.12
C VAL A 273 19.84 18.80 9.05
N ASN A 274 20.07 17.54 8.72
CA ASN A 274 19.24 16.81 7.77
C ASN A 274 17.81 16.63 8.27
N ALA A 275 17.59 16.28 9.54
CA ALA A 275 16.26 16.23 10.14
C ALA A 275 15.56 17.59 10.04
N LYS A 276 16.24 18.67 10.34
CA LYS A 276 15.72 20.05 10.21
C LYS A 276 15.31 20.36 8.76
N SER A 277 16.08 19.93 7.76
CA SER A 277 15.75 20.12 6.35
C SER A 277 14.48 19.38 5.92
N HIS A 278 14.09 18.32 6.66
CA HIS A 278 12.85 17.56 6.49
C HIS A 278 11.71 18.05 7.41
N GLY A 279 11.82 19.29 7.94
CA GLY A 279 10.75 19.93 8.69
C GLY A 279 10.79 19.71 10.20
N ALA A 280 11.81 19.05 10.74
CA ALA A 280 11.96 18.92 12.19
C ALA A 280 12.27 20.25 12.87
N VAL A 281 11.73 20.43 14.07
CA VAL A 281 12.11 21.50 14.98
C VAL A 281 13.22 20.96 15.90
N VAL A 282 14.44 21.44 15.70
CA VAL A 282 15.61 21.02 16.49
C VAL A 282 16.13 22.22 17.27
N ASP A 283 16.12 22.12 18.60
CA ASP A 283 16.56 23.17 19.50
C ASP A 283 17.61 22.61 20.49
N PRO A 284 18.78 23.24 20.61
CA PRO A 284 19.24 24.42 19.86
C PRO A 284 19.50 24.11 18.38
N ASP A 285 19.45 25.18 17.53
CA ASP A 285 19.72 25.03 16.08
C ASP A 285 21.06 24.32 15.84
N PRO A 286 21.06 23.20 15.12
CA PRO A 286 22.28 22.41 14.89
C PRO A 286 23.26 23.07 13.89
N GLY A 287 22.80 24.00 13.05
CA GLY A 287 23.60 24.60 11.98
C GLY A 287 24.92 25.18 12.45
N PRO A 288 24.97 26.11 13.44
CA PRO A 288 26.21 26.68 13.93
C PRO A 288 27.19 25.67 14.51
N ARG A 289 26.68 24.59 15.15
CA ARG A 289 27.50 23.50 15.68
C ARG A 289 28.08 22.63 14.55
N ALA A 290 27.26 22.32 13.55
CA ALA A 290 27.69 21.60 12.37
C ALA A 290 28.79 22.35 11.61
N ASP A 291 28.68 23.67 11.47
CA ASP A 291 29.69 24.52 10.82
C ASP A 291 31.00 24.57 11.61
N ALA A 292 30.92 24.62 12.94
CA ALA A 292 32.10 24.59 13.81
C ALA A 292 32.81 23.22 13.74
N ASP A 293 32.05 22.13 13.78
CA ASP A 293 32.59 20.75 13.72
C ASP A 293 33.26 20.49 12.36
N LYS A 294 32.62 20.85 11.25
CA LYS A 294 33.21 20.73 9.90
C LYS A 294 34.58 21.40 9.77
N LYS A 295 34.83 22.50 10.47
CA LYS A 295 36.13 23.19 10.44
C LYS A 295 37.24 22.34 11.07
N SER A 296 36.92 21.48 12.04
CA SER A 296 37.88 20.62 12.72
C SER A 296 38.01 19.22 12.09
N ILE A 297 37.17 18.86 11.11
CA ILE A 297 37.16 17.50 10.52
C ILE A 297 38.50 17.08 9.96
N ALA A 298 39.22 17.97 9.26
CA ALA A 298 40.53 17.65 8.71
C ALA A 298 41.55 17.29 9.82
N GLU A 299 41.50 17.98 10.95
CA GLU A 299 42.34 17.71 12.13
C GLU A 299 41.92 16.39 12.79
N GLN A 300 40.62 16.09 12.88
CA GLN A 300 40.12 14.85 13.42
C GLN A 300 40.58 13.65 12.60
N ILE A 301 40.50 13.72 11.27
CA ILE A 301 40.97 12.69 10.35
C ILE A 301 42.50 12.51 10.50
N ALA A 302 43.26 13.63 10.55
CA ALA A 302 44.73 13.55 10.71
C ALA A 302 45.15 12.95 12.07
N ALA A 303 44.36 13.11 13.11
CA ALA A 303 44.60 12.57 14.44
C ALA A 303 44.21 11.08 14.56
N GLU A 304 43.36 10.56 13.68
CA GLU A 304 42.68 9.26 13.78
C GLU A 304 43.66 8.09 13.96
N ASP A 305 44.78 8.09 13.26
CA ASP A 305 45.74 6.98 13.30
C ASP A 305 46.36 6.76 14.72
N LYS A 306 46.39 7.81 15.52
CA LYS A 306 46.90 7.79 16.90
C LYS A 306 45.82 7.44 17.93
N GLN A 307 44.57 7.32 17.50
CA GLN A 307 43.43 7.06 18.35
C GLN A 307 43.01 5.59 18.33
N ASN A 308 42.16 5.17 19.25
CA ASN A 308 41.62 3.81 19.33
C ASN A 308 40.45 3.56 18.32
N GLY A 309 39.99 2.32 18.24
CA GLY A 309 38.88 1.94 17.33
C GLY A 309 37.56 2.64 17.66
N THR A 310 37.30 2.91 18.93
CA THR A 310 36.08 3.64 19.35
C THR A 310 36.07 5.06 18.76
N TYR A 311 37.20 5.77 18.79
CA TYR A 311 37.32 7.08 18.17
C TYR A 311 37.07 7.00 16.66
N SER A 312 37.71 6.04 15.97
CA SER A 312 37.49 5.85 14.52
C SER A 312 36.05 5.55 14.17
N GLY A 313 35.34 4.77 15.02
CA GLY A 313 33.90 4.50 14.85
C GLY A 313 33.01 5.76 14.98
N LYS A 314 33.25 6.57 16.01
CA LYS A 314 32.53 7.84 16.20
C LYS A 314 32.85 8.87 15.11
N LEU A 315 34.09 8.91 14.64
CA LEU A 315 34.47 9.73 13.51
C LEU A 315 33.78 9.27 12.22
N ALA A 316 33.63 7.98 11.99
CA ALA A 316 32.92 7.44 10.84
C ALA A 316 31.45 7.88 10.84
N GLU A 317 30.77 7.84 11.99
CA GLU A 317 29.39 8.31 12.15
C GLU A 317 29.25 9.81 11.85
N ALA A 318 30.16 10.63 12.40
CA ALA A 318 30.19 12.07 12.14
C ALA A 318 30.41 12.38 10.66
N LEU A 319 31.40 11.71 10.03
CA LEU A 319 31.70 11.88 8.61
C LEU A 319 30.52 11.47 7.72
N TYR A 320 29.87 10.36 8.03
CA TYR A 320 28.64 9.94 7.34
C TYR A 320 27.56 11.01 7.43
N SER A 321 27.33 11.57 8.61
CA SER A 321 26.29 12.58 8.85
C SER A 321 26.49 13.82 7.97
N TYR A 322 27.71 14.13 7.58
CA TYR A 322 28.07 15.25 6.69
C TYR A 322 28.09 14.87 5.20
N GLY A 323 27.77 13.61 4.84
CA GLY A 323 27.83 13.13 3.47
C GLY A 323 29.26 12.84 2.97
N MET A 324 30.25 12.79 3.87
CA MET A 324 31.66 12.45 3.55
C MET A 324 31.82 10.91 3.54
N TYR A 325 31.10 10.27 2.61
CA TYR A 325 31.00 8.81 2.60
C TYR A 325 32.31 8.05 2.37
N PRO A 326 33.22 8.49 1.46
CA PRO A 326 34.51 7.84 1.31
C PRO A 326 35.38 7.89 2.60
N GLU A 327 35.37 9.02 3.29
CA GLU A 327 36.11 9.20 4.53
C GLU A 327 35.45 8.40 5.68
N ALA A 328 34.10 8.36 5.71
CA ALA A 328 33.35 7.53 6.66
C ALA A 328 33.67 6.04 6.49
N GLU A 329 33.73 5.55 5.25
CA GLU A 329 34.12 4.18 4.92
C GLU A 329 35.54 3.88 5.40
N ALA A 330 36.49 4.79 5.17
CA ALA A 330 37.87 4.62 5.62
C ALA A 330 37.97 4.57 7.16
N ALA A 331 37.32 5.49 7.86
CA ALA A 331 37.29 5.55 9.31
C ALA A 331 36.60 4.32 9.93
N ALA A 332 35.48 3.86 9.39
CA ALA A 332 34.82 2.65 9.84
C ALA A 332 35.66 1.39 9.64
N THR A 333 36.38 1.30 8.52
CA THR A 333 37.32 0.22 8.25
C THR A 333 38.48 0.19 9.27
N LYS A 334 39.00 1.35 9.61
CA LYS A 334 40.03 1.48 10.66
C LYS A 334 39.48 1.12 12.05
N ALA A 335 38.23 1.51 12.34
CA ALA A 335 37.59 1.16 13.60
C ALA A 335 37.47 -0.36 13.78
N ILE A 336 37.09 -1.09 12.75
CA ILE A 336 37.03 -2.55 12.75
C ILE A 336 38.44 -3.15 12.92
N ALA A 337 39.43 -2.64 12.19
CA ALA A 337 40.80 -3.16 12.24
C ALA A 337 41.47 -2.94 13.60
N LYS A 338 41.25 -1.78 14.23
CA LYS A 338 41.78 -1.45 15.56
C LYS A 338 41.07 -2.21 16.68
N GLY A 339 39.81 -2.53 16.51
CA GLY A 339 38.99 -3.19 17.54
C GLY A 339 38.83 -2.36 18.81
N GLY A 340 38.41 -3.05 19.90
CA GLY A 340 38.25 -2.40 21.22
C GLY A 340 37.01 -1.53 21.33
N ASN A 341 36.13 -1.57 20.34
CA ASN A 341 34.82 -0.90 20.44
C ASN A 341 33.88 -1.75 21.31
N PRO A 342 33.32 -1.21 22.41
CA PRO A 342 32.41 -1.95 23.27
C PRO A 342 31.12 -2.34 22.54
N ASP A 343 30.68 -1.56 21.57
CA ASP A 343 29.59 -1.90 20.66
C ASP A 343 30.15 -2.42 19.33
N THR A 344 30.01 -3.72 19.09
CA THR A 344 30.49 -4.37 17.88
C THR A 344 29.60 -4.16 16.67
N SER A 345 28.40 -3.56 16.86
CA SER A 345 27.47 -3.28 15.77
C SER A 345 27.74 -1.96 15.03
N GLU A 346 28.29 -0.93 15.73
CA GLU A 346 28.39 0.43 15.17
C GLU A 346 29.28 0.50 13.93
N ALA A 347 30.52 0.04 14.02
CA ALA A 347 31.47 0.19 12.92
C ALA A 347 31.07 -0.56 11.63
N PRO A 348 30.63 -1.84 11.68
CA PRO A 348 30.11 -2.51 10.50
C PRO A 348 28.83 -1.87 9.93
N MET A 349 27.95 -1.34 10.80
CA MET A 349 26.72 -0.67 10.37
C MET A 349 27.04 0.60 9.58
N VAL A 350 27.84 1.52 10.12
CA VAL A 350 28.18 2.76 9.42
C VAL A 350 29.04 2.48 8.18
N LEU A 351 29.86 1.43 8.19
CA LEU A 351 30.60 0.98 7.00
C LEU A 351 29.64 0.59 5.88
N GLY A 352 28.67 -0.26 6.17
CA GLY A 352 27.65 -0.67 5.19
C GLY A 352 26.83 0.52 4.67
N GLN A 353 26.43 1.44 5.56
CA GLN A 353 25.74 2.66 5.18
C GLN A 353 26.58 3.54 4.24
N ALA A 354 27.85 3.76 4.56
CA ALA A 354 28.75 4.58 3.73
C ALA A 354 28.98 3.95 2.35
N GLN A 355 29.12 2.63 2.28
CA GLN A 355 29.24 1.90 1.04
C GLN A 355 27.96 1.95 0.22
N ALA A 356 26.79 1.78 0.85
CA ALA A 356 25.48 1.91 0.20
C ALA A 356 25.28 3.31 -0.41
N ALA A 357 25.66 4.36 0.31
CA ALA A 357 25.57 5.75 -0.17
C ALA A 357 26.48 6.01 -1.39
N GLN A 358 27.56 5.25 -1.55
CA GLN A 358 28.45 5.30 -2.70
C GLN A 358 28.04 4.36 -3.85
N GLY A 359 26.92 3.62 -3.73
CA GLY A 359 26.50 2.63 -4.72
C GLY A 359 27.29 1.33 -4.70
N LYS A 360 28.14 1.11 -3.70
CA LYS A 360 28.94 -0.13 -3.50
C LYS A 360 28.07 -1.19 -2.81
N TYR A 361 27.01 -1.62 -3.48
CA TYR A 361 25.96 -2.43 -2.86
C TYR A 361 26.43 -3.80 -2.39
N ASP A 362 27.33 -4.48 -3.13
CA ASP A 362 27.86 -5.78 -2.72
C ASP A 362 28.74 -5.67 -1.47
N ASP A 363 29.59 -4.63 -1.39
CA ASP A 363 30.41 -4.35 -0.23
C ASP A 363 29.52 -3.98 0.98
N ALA A 364 28.47 -3.19 0.76
CA ALA A 364 27.52 -2.83 1.81
C ALA A 364 26.84 -4.07 2.41
N LEU A 365 26.33 -4.99 1.57
CA LEU A 365 25.74 -6.26 2.03
C LEU A 365 26.74 -7.11 2.82
N ALA A 366 28.00 -7.16 2.38
CA ALA A 366 29.05 -7.87 3.10
C ALA A 366 29.36 -7.23 4.46
N SER A 367 29.27 -5.90 4.57
CA SER A 367 29.47 -5.16 5.81
C SER A 367 28.30 -5.33 6.78
N PHE A 368 27.07 -5.24 6.30
CA PHE A 368 25.87 -5.51 7.10
C PHE A 368 25.82 -6.96 7.61
N GLY A 369 26.33 -7.92 6.82
CA GLY A 369 26.49 -9.31 7.25
C GLY A 369 27.45 -9.53 8.44
N LYS A 370 28.27 -8.51 8.77
CA LYS A 370 29.19 -8.53 9.92
C LYS A 370 28.66 -7.83 11.16
N VAL A 371 27.48 -7.21 11.07
CA VAL A 371 26.85 -6.55 12.20
C VAL A 371 26.48 -7.60 13.25
N THR A 372 27.06 -7.49 14.43
CA THR A 372 26.78 -8.35 15.58
C THR A 372 26.63 -7.48 16.84
N GLY A 373 25.87 -7.96 17.81
CA GLY A 373 25.59 -7.16 19.01
C GLY A 373 24.43 -6.19 18.83
N GLY A 374 24.27 -5.25 19.75
CA GLY A 374 23.21 -4.23 19.75
C GLY A 374 21.79 -4.74 20.06
N GLY A 375 21.57 -6.06 20.10
CA GLY A 375 20.26 -6.65 20.45
C GLY A 375 19.25 -6.72 19.32
N PRO A 376 17.98 -7.06 19.64
CA PRO A 376 16.94 -7.29 18.65
C PRO A 376 16.62 -6.07 17.78
N ALA A 377 16.61 -4.87 18.36
CA ALA A 377 16.35 -3.63 17.62
C ALA A 377 17.42 -3.40 16.54
N THR A 378 18.70 -3.53 16.90
CA THR A 378 19.79 -3.40 15.93
C THR A 378 19.73 -4.46 14.83
N ALA A 379 19.40 -5.70 15.17
CA ALA A 379 19.25 -6.77 14.19
C ALA A 379 18.13 -6.45 13.17
N ARG A 380 17.00 -5.94 13.64
CA ARG A 380 15.90 -5.50 12.78
C ARG A 380 16.33 -4.35 11.84
N ILE A 381 17.00 -3.36 12.39
CA ILE A 381 17.47 -2.20 11.60
C ILE A 381 18.50 -2.62 10.56
N ASN A 382 19.41 -3.52 10.93
CA ASN A 382 20.38 -4.08 9.99
C ASN A 382 19.66 -4.79 8.83
N LYS A 383 18.61 -5.56 9.12
CA LYS A 383 17.78 -6.18 8.09
C LYS A 383 17.15 -5.14 7.16
N LEU A 384 16.58 -4.07 7.69
CA LEU A 384 16.00 -2.99 6.87
C LEU A 384 17.05 -2.34 5.93
N TRP A 385 18.28 -2.16 6.40
CA TRP A 385 19.36 -1.66 5.56
C TRP A 385 19.76 -2.67 4.46
N ILE A 386 19.75 -3.97 4.76
CA ILE A 386 19.95 -5.04 3.77
C ILE A 386 18.83 -4.99 2.72
N ASP A 387 17.58 -4.84 3.14
CA ASP A 387 16.43 -4.74 2.24
C ASP A 387 16.55 -3.51 1.34
N TYR A 388 16.92 -2.35 1.91
CA TYR A 388 17.16 -1.12 1.14
C TYR A 388 18.23 -1.31 0.05
N VAL A 389 19.38 -1.89 0.41
CA VAL A 389 20.44 -2.14 -0.55
C VAL A 389 20.03 -3.16 -1.59
N THR A 390 19.27 -4.18 -1.19
CA THR A 390 18.72 -5.20 -2.10
C THR A 390 17.79 -4.57 -3.15
N VAL A 391 16.91 -3.66 -2.72
CA VAL A 391 16.04 -2.90 -3.62
C VAL A 391 16.87 -2.01 -4.56
N LYS A 392 17.84 -1.27 -4.03
CA LYS A 392 18.70 -0.38 -4.85
C LYS A 392 19.57 -1.12 -5.85
N LYS A 393 19.93 -2.37 -5.57
CA LYS A 393 20.69 -3.23 -6.47
C LYS A 393 19.85 -3.80 -7.61
N LYS A 394 18.51 -3.89 -7.44
CA LYS A 394 17.62 -4.32 -8.53
C LYS A 394 17.72 -3.34 -9.71
N PRO A 395 17.79 -3.80 -10.97
CA PRO A 395 17.65 -2.89 -12.09
C PRO A 395 16.29 -2.17 -12.02
N PRO A 396 16.21 -0.90 -12.48
CA PRO A 396 14.94 -0.20 -12.51
C PRO A 396 13.91 -1.06 -13.25
N ALA A 397 12.72 -1.20 -12.65
CA ALA A 397 11.63 -1.92 -13.28
C ALA A 397 11.40 -1.33 -14.68
N ALA A 398 11.33 -2.19 -15.70
CA ALA A 398 10.95 -1.73 -17.02
C ALA A 398 9.61 -0.99 -16.92
N PRO A 399 9.46 0.19 -17.58
CA PRO A 399 8.21 0.92 -17.53
C PRO A 399 7.09 -0.03 -17.97
N ALA A 400 6.05 -0.14 -17.12
CA ALA A 400 4.88 -0.94 -17.43
C ALA A 400 4.38 -0.50 -18.81
N THR A 401 4.57 -1.35 -19.81
CA THR A 401 3.98 -1.14 -21.14
C THR A 401 2.47 -1.09 -20.91
N ALA A 402 1.90 0.11 -21.02
CA ALA A 402 0.46 0.31 -20.96
C ALA A 402 -0.16 -0.71 -21.92
N ALA A 403 -0.84 -1.71 -21.37
CA ALA A 403 -1.63 -2.63 -22.14
C ALA A 403 -2.65 -1.81 -22.92
N LYS A 404 -2.49 -1.83 -24.26
CA LYS A 404 -3.41 -1.18 -25.21
C LYS A 404 -4.78 -1.84 -25.18
#